data_83ae40410e3019fc397aadcf5de8d07a
#
_entry.id   83ae40410e3019fc397aadcf5de8d07a
#
_cell.length_a   1.000
_cell.length_b   1.000
_cell.length_c   1.000
_cell.angle_alpha   90.00
_cell.angle_beta   90.00
_cell.angle_gamma   90.00
#
_symmetry.space_group_name_H-M   'P 1'
#
loop_
_entity.id
_entity.type
_entity.pdbx_description
1 polymer ?
#
loop_
_entity_poly.entity_id
_entity_poly.type
_entity_poly.pdbx_seq_one_letter_code
_entity_poly.pdbx_strand_id
1 'polypeptide(L)'
;MEIWLNNGNDKIRFPVLPSSFKIGTSQNNTSENVHRKGEINLLGERNLETVELSSFFPAQEYDFCQYKGFNTNPYTYINKIKDWKQNKITPTIVITGRADFNKYVSIESLEYGEEDGSGDAAFTISLKEYITISYSETKKKTSGGKKVKKKSGKKRNSKSKKTIKYTVRSGDTLKKIAKSKTGKSANASKIYAKNKSVIEKAAKKHGRRSSSKGRYIYQGTKLVITV
;
A
#
# COMPACT_ATOMS: atom_id res chain seq x y z
N MET A 1 12.83 -14.42 -18.59
CA MET A 1 12.94 -13.98 -17.16
C MET A 1 13.82 -12.74 -17.12
N GLU A 2 13.47 -11.74 -16.33
CA GLU A 2 14.30 -10.57 -16.06
C GLU A 2 14.28 -10.31 -14.57
N ILE A 3 15.38 -9.78 -14.06
CA ILE A 3 15.49 -9.38 -12.66
C ILE A 3 15.88 -7.92 -12.60
N TRP A 4 15.13 -7.16 -11.79
CA TRP A 4 15.31 -5.74 -11.60
C TRP A 4 15.32 -5.39 -10.12
N LEU A 5 16.20 -4.47 -9.73
CA LEU A 5 16.08 -3.70 -8.49
C LEU A 5 15.74 -2.26 -8.86
N ASN A 6 14.63 -1.75 -8.36
CA ASN A 6 14.09 -0.45 -8.75
C ASN A 6 13.83 0.43 -7.52
N ASN A 7 14.43 1.61 -7.51
CA ASN A 7 14.19 2.65 -6.50
C ASN A 7 13.55 3.90 -7.15
N GLY A 8 12.48 3.71 -7.90
CA GLY A 8 11.78 4.80 -8.57
C GLY A 8 12.61 5.51 -9.65
N ASN A 9 13.57 6.31 -9.25
CA ASN A 9 14.42 7.07 -10.15
C ASN A 9 15.63 6.27 -10.66
N ASP A 10 16.10 5.31 -9.86
CA ASP A 10 17.26 4.47 -10.15
C ASP A 10 16.85 3.02 -10.34
N LYS A 11 17.32 2.42 -11.44
CA LYS A 11 17.04 1.03 -11.79
C LYS A 11 18.33 0.28 -12.05
N ILE A 12 18.39 -0.95 -11.56
CA ILE A 12 19.41 -1.93 -11.91
C ILE A 12 18.69 -3.10 -12.58
N ARG A 13 18.96 -3.30 -13.86
CA ARG A 13 18.62 -4.54 -14.56
C ARG A 13 19.85 -5.44 -14.49
N PHE A 14 19.66 -6.68 -14.10
CA PHE A 14 20.77 -7.64 -14.04
C PHE A 14 21.16 -8.07 -15.47
N PRO A 15 22.41 -7.75 -15.93
CA PRO A 15 22.85 -8.17 -17.26
C PRO A 15 22.96 -9.68 -17.38
N VAL A 16 23.39 -10.33 -16.30
CA VAL A 16 23.50 -11.77 -16.19
C VAL A 16 22.50 -12.25 -15.15
N LEU A 17 21.66 -13.21 -15.55
CA LEU A 17 20.71 -13.81 -14.63
C LEU A 17 21.40 -14.83 -13.72
N PRO A 18 20.99 -14.93 -12.47
CA PRO A 18 21.47 -16.00 -11.60
C PRO A 18 21.09 -17.36 -12.15
N SER A 19 21.97 -18.34 -11.99
CA SER A 19 21.68 -19.74 -12.35
C SER A 19 20.52 -20.31 -11.52
N SER A 20 20.37 -19.81 -10.28
CA SER A 20 19.26 -20.12 -9.40
C SER A 20 18.97 -18.95 -8.46
N PHE A 21 17.74 -18.85 -8.01
CA PHE A 21 17.35 -17.96 -6.93
C PHE A 21 16.42 -18.70 -5.97
N LYS A 22 16.39 -18.31 -4.73
CA LYS A 22 15.55 -18.90 -3.71
C LYS A 22 14.64 -17.84 -3.10
N ILE A 23 13.35 -18.17 -2.98
CA ILE A 23 12.38 -17.37 -2.24
C ILE A 23 12.01 -18.17 -1.00
N GLY A 24 12.39 -17.68 0.16
CA GLY A 24 12.09 -18.28 1.45
C GLY A 24 10.79 -17.74 2.01
N THR A 25 9.91 -18.64 2.42
CA THR A 25 8.67 -18.32 3.13
C THR A 25 8.60 -19.14 4.42
N SER A 26 8.18 -18.54 5.52
CA SER A 26 8.03 -19.22 6.79
C SER A 26 6.90 -18.64 7.62
N GLN A 27 6.49 -19.36 8.64
CA GLN A 27 5.50 -18.94 9.62
C GLN A 27 6.07 -19.05 11.04
N ASN A 28 5.62 -18.18 11.92
CA ASN A 28 6.05 -18.19 13.32
C ASN A 28 5.12 -19.12 14.14
N ASN A 29 5.24 -20.41 13.88
CA ASN A 29 4.47 -21.44 14.58
C ASN A 29 5.10 -21.76 15.94
N THR A 30 4.26 -22.14 16.90
CA THR A 30 4.69 -22.56 18.23
C THR A 30 4.09 -23.92 18.57
N SER A 31 4.93 -24.87 19.01
CA SER A 31 4.46 -26.18 19.48
C SER A 31 4.27 -26.15 20.99
N GLU A 32 3.16 -26.71 21.46
CA GLU A 32 2.81 -26.85 22.87
C GLU A 32 2.41 -28.27 23.19
N ASN A 33 2.90 -28.79 24.35
CA ASN A 33 2.59 -30.14 24.80
C ASN A 33 1.34 -30.12 25.70
N VAL A 34 0.26 -30.73 25.23
CA VAL A 34 -1.00 -30.78 25.95
C VAL A 34 -1.16 -32.17 26.64
N HIS A 35 -1.38 -32.15 27.96
CA HIS A 35 -1.56 -33.36 28.76
C HIS A 35 -2.63 -34.28 28.14
N ARG A 36 -2.32 -35.53 27.95
CA ARG A 36 -3.13 -36.62 27.33
C ARG A 36 -3.47 -36.41 25.84
N LYS A 37 -3.01 -35.37 25.19
CA LYS A 37 -3.24 -35.14 23.74
C LYS A 37 -1.95 -35.16 22.93
N GLY A 38 -0.79 -35.02 23.59
CA GLY A 38 0.50 -34.92 22.93
C GLY A 38 0.81 -33.51 22.46
N GLU A 39 1.71 -33.39 21.52
CA GLU A 39 2.14 -32.13 20.95
C GLU A 39 1.09 -31.59 19.98
N ILE A 40 0.75 -30.29 20.12
CA ILE A 40 -0.08 -29.54 19.19
C ILE A 40 0.72 -28.41 18.58
N ASN A 41 0.53 -28.13 17.29
CA ASN A 41 1.16 -27.03 16.60
C ASN A 41 0.17 -25.86 16.49
N LEU A 42 0.52 -24.75 17.10
CA LEU A 42 -0.23 -23.49 17.02
C LEU A 42 0.31 -22.68 15.83
N LEU A 43 -0.53 -22.47 14.82
CA LEU A 43 -0.17 -21.74 13.63
C LEU A 43 -0.08 -20.23 13.94
N GLY A 44 1.11 -19.67 13.75
CA GLY A 44 1.39 -18.26 13.93
C GLY A 44 1.17 -17.44 12.66
N GLU A 45 1.57 -16.17 12.72
CA GLU A 45 1.53 -15.27 11.55
C GLU A 45 2.72 -15.58 10.62
N ARG A 46 2.56 -15.21 9.34
CA ARG A 46 3.64 -15.35 8.36
C ARG A 46 4.84 -14.45 8.71
N ASN A 47 6.03 -14.94 8.47
CA ASN A 47 7.23 -14.12 8.46
C ASN A 47 7.37 -13.34 7.13
N LEU A 48 8.28 -12.37 7.12
CA LEU A 48 8.66 -11.66 5.91
C LEU A 48 9.40 -12.64 4.97
N GLU A 49 9.08 -12.57 3.68
CA GLU A 49 9.74 -13.38 2.69
C GLU A 49 11.20 -12.93 2.48
N THR A 50 12.05 -13.89 2.19
CA THR A 50 13.46 -13.64 1.88
C THR A 50 13.76 -14.05 0.44
N VAL A 51 14.64 -13.31 -0.22
CA VAL A 51 15.12 -13.63 -1.57
C VAL A 51 16.63 -13.63 -1.56
N GLU A 52 17.23 -14.71 -2.00
CA GLU A 52 18.67 -14.85 -2.14
C GLU A 52 19.02 -15.01 -3.62
N LEU A 53 19.95 -14.19 -4.09
CA LEU A 53 20.40 -14.14 -5.47
C LEU A 53 21.93 -14.16 -5.51
N SER A 54 22.48 -15.05 -6.34
CA SER A 54 23.94 -15.10 -6.60
C SER A 54 24.15 -15.04 -8.11
N SER A 55 24.93 -14.04 -8.58
CA SER A 55 25.26 -13.81 -9.96
C SER A 55 26.53 -12.98 -10.05
N PHE A 56 26.84 -12.43 -11.20
CA PHE A 56 27.93 -11.49 -11.38
C PHE A 56 27.55 -10.31 -12.27
N PHE A 57 28.24 -9.20 -12.11
CA PHE A 57 28.19 -8.06 -13.02
C PHE A 57 29.38 -8.15 -13.96
N PRO A 58 29.15 -8.21 -15.28
CA PRO A 58 30.20 -8.42 -16.26
C PRO A 58 31.01 -7.14 -16.53
N ALA A 59 32.33 -7.30 -16.69
CA ALA A 59 33.26 -6.23 -17.10
C ALA A 59 33.27 -6.03 -18.62
N GLN A 60 32.71 -6.93 -19.39
CA GLN A 60 32.59 -6.88 -20.85
C GLN A 60 31.25 -7.46 -21.31
N GLU A 61 30.90 -7.22 -22.58
CA GLU A 61 29.68 -7.81 -23.16
C GLU A 61 29.94 -9.27 -23.55
N TYR A 62 29.16 -10.19 -22.97
CA TYR A 62 29.13 -11.58 -23.33
C TYR A 62 27.85 -11.90 -24.11
N ASP A 63 27.89 -12.93 -24.95
CA ASP A 63 26.73 -13.33 -25.77
C ASP A 63 25.52 -13.81 -24.96
N PHE A 64 25.75 -14.29 -23.74
CA PHE A 64 24.71 -14.74 -22.82
C PHE A 64 24.08 -13.61 -21.99
N CYS A 65 24.57 -12.38 -22.10
CA CYS A 65 23.97 -11.25 -21.41
C CYS A 65 22.54 -10.98 -21.91
N GLN A 66 21.63 -10.64 -21.00
CA GLN A 66 20.23 -10.43 -21.29
C GLN A 66 19.94 -9.23 -22.21
N TYR A 67 20.88 -8.29 -22.27
CA TYR A 67 20.80 -7.10 -23.11
C TYR A 67 22.19 -6.53 -23.32
N LYS A 68 22.33 -5.70 -24.35
CA LYS A 68 23.58 -5.01 -24.70
C LYS A 68 23.55 -3.54 -24.25
N GLY A 69 24.72 -2.92 -24.22
CA GLY A 69 24.87 -1.51 -23.85
C GLY A 69 24.70 -1.23 -22.34
N PHE A 70 24.91 -2.22 -21.50
CA PHE A 70 24.99 -2.02 -20.06
C PHE A 70 26.34 -1.41 -19.67
N ASN A 71 26.44 -0.90 -18.44
CA ASN A 71 27.71 -0.38 -17.94
C ASN A 71 28.68 -1.53 -17.66
N THR A 72 29.81 -1.54 -18.35
CA THR A 72 30.87 -2.55 -18.22
C THR A 72 31.77 -2.34 -16.99
N ASN A 73 31.50 -1.35 -16.15
CA ASN A 73 32.15 -1.23 -14.85
C ASN A 73 31.27 -1.90 -13.77
N PRO A 74 31.58 -3.14 -13.34
CA PRO A 74 30.77 -3.91 -12.41
C PRO A 74 30.56 -3.20 -11.07
N TYR A 75 31.60 -2.47 -10.60
CA TYR A 75 31.55 -1.76 -9.32
C TYR A 75 30.55 -0.59 -9.30
N THR A 76 30.12 -0.10 -10.46
CA THR A 76 29.04 0.89 -10.52
C THR A 76 27.74 0.32 -9.93
N TYR A 77 27.40 -0.93 -10.25
CA TYR A 77 26.23 -1.61 -9.72
C TYR A 77 26.38 -1.94 -8.23
N ILE A 78 27.55 -2.48 -7.88
CA ILE A 78 27.89 -2.83 -6.49
C ILE A 78 27.80 -1.59 -5.59
N ASN A 79 28.44 -0.47 -5.99
CA ASN A 79 28.42 0.78 -5.22
C ASN A 79 27.00 1.33 -5.09
N LYS A 80 26.18 1.26 -6.13
CA LYS A 80 24.78 1.68 -6.09
C LYS A 80 23.99 0.84 -5.08
N ILE A 81 24.15 -0.48 -5.04
CA ILE A 81 23.51 -1.36 -4.08
C ILE A 81 23.99 -1.07 -2.64
N LYS A 82 25.30 -0.80 -2.47
CA LYS A 82 25.88 -0.38 -1.18
C LYS A 82 25.28 0.93 -0.70
N ASP A 83 25.17 1.91 -1.57
CA ASP A 83 24.56 3.22 -1.25
C ASP A 83 23.09 3.06 -0.83
N TRP A 84 22.33 2.22 -1.51
CA TRP A 84 20.95 1.92 -1.11
C TRP A 84 20.89 1.26 0.27
N LYS A 85 21.79 0.32 0.56
CA LYS A 85 21.87 -0.33 1.86
C LYS A 85 22.24 0.67 2.97
N GLN A 86 23.25 1.52 2.76
CA GLN A 86 23.71 2.52 3.73
C GLN A 86 22.65 3.58 4.02
N ASN A 87 21.98 4.05 2.98
CA ASN A 87 20.93 5.06 3.08
C ASN A 87 19.56 4.48 3.48
N LYS A 88 19.48 3.17 3.80
CA LYS A 88 18.24 2.47 4.19
C LYS A 88 17.12 2.61 3.17
N ILE A 89 17.50 2.67 1.89
CA ILE A 89 16.55 2.67 0.79
C ILE A 89 15.96 1.26 0.64
N THR A 90 14.67 1.19 0.41
CA THR A 90 13.94 -0.06 0.21
C THR A 90 13.54 -0.18 -1.26
N PRO A 91 14.42 -0.71 -2.12
CA PRO A 91 14.08 -0.90 -3.53
C PRO A 91 12.96 -1.93 -3.70
N THR A 92 12.33 -1.89 -4.85
CA THR A 92 11.42 -2.95 -5.29
C THR A 92 12.23 -3.97 -6.10
N ILE A 93 12.22 -5.23 -5.68
CA ILE A 93 12.70 -6.33 -6.53
C ILE A 93 11.57 -6.77 -7.44
N VAL A 94 11.87 -6.92 -8.72
CA VAL A 94 10.94 -7.44 -9.74
C VAL A 94 11.62 -8.61 -10.43
N ILE A 95 11.03 -9.80 -10.32
CA ILE A 95 11.44 -11.00 -11.03
C ILE A 95 10.30 -11.35 -11.97
N THR A 96 10.53 -11.19 -13.30
CA THR A 96 9.53 -11.51 -14.31
C THR A 96 9.66 -12.95 -14.79
N GLY A 97 8.56 -13.52 -15.30
CA GLY A 97 8.51 -14.88 -15.79
C GLY A 97 7.62 -15.77 -14.94
N ARG A 98 8.00 -17.02 -14.67
CA ARG A 98 7.13 -17.97 -13.95
C ARG A 98 6.90 -17.63 -12.48
N ALA A 99 7.80 -16.89 -11.86
CA ALA A 99 7.70 -16.57 -10.43
C ALA A 99 6.89 -15.29 -10.14
N ASP A 100 6.82 -14.35 -11.06
CA ASP A 100 6.13 -13.05 -10.96
C ASP A 100 6.22 -12.39 -9.55
N PHE A 101 7.46 -12.23 -9.09
CA PHE A 101 7.74 -11.69 -7.77
C PHE A 101 7.97 -10.17 -7.87
N ASN A 102 7.17 -9.40 -7.16
CA ASN A 102 7.25 -7.93 -7.14
C ASN A 102 6.97 -7.41 -5.72
N LYS A 103 8.02 -7.05 -4.98
CA LYS A 103 7.90 -6.60 -3.59
C LYS A 103 8.95 -5.56 -3.24
N TYR A 104 8.59 -4.68 -2.28
CA TYR A 104 9.60 -3.85 -1.61
C TYR A 104 10.46 -4.73 -0.73
N VAL A 105 11.77 -4.48 -0.75
CA VAL A 105 12.74 -5.27 0.02
C VAL A 105 13.75 -4.37 0.72
N SER A 106 14.28 -4.85 1.84
CA SER A 106 15.49 -4.35 2.48
C SER A 106 16.68 -5.19 2.02
N ILE A 107 17.84 -4.58 1.91
CA ILE A 107 19.09 -5.27 1.58
C ILE A 107 19.74 -5.70 2.91
N GLU A 108 19.68 -7.00 3.22
CA GLU A 108 20.22 -7.55 4.46
C GLU A 108 21.75 -7.74 4.35
N SER A 109 22.20 -8.43 3.31
CA SER A 109 23.62 -8.63 3.04
C SER A 109 23.95 -8.42 1.57
N LEU A 110 25.17 -8.02 1.29
CA LEU A 110 25.77 -7.97 -0.02
C LEU A 110 27.23 -8.44 0.14
N GLU A 111 27.54 -9.56 -0.46
CA GLU A 111 28.89 -10.09 -0.61
C GLU A 111 29.30 -9.94 -2.06
N TYR A 112 30.52 -9.54 -2.33
CA TYR A 112 31.01 -9.35 -3.69
C TYR A 112 32.52 -9.49 -3.74
N GLY A 113 33.01 -9.89 -4.89
CA GLY A 113 34.43 -10.05 -5.16
C GLY A 113 34.70 -10.40 -6.61
N GLU A 114 35.96 -10.53 -6.96
CA GLU A 114 36.39 -11.07 -8.24
C GLU A 114 36.90 -12.49 -8.01
N GLU A 115 36.37 -13.44 -8.78
CA GLU A 115 36.71 -14.87 -8.64
C GLU A 115 37.81 -15.29 -9.61
N ASP A 116 37.95 -14.57 -10.72
CA ASP A 116 38.95 -14.81 -11.74
C ASP A 116 39.53 -13.48 -12.27
N GLY A 117 40.49 -13.56 -13.18
CA GLY A 117 41.13 -12.39 -13.78
C GLY A 117 40.34 -11.70 -14.90
N SER A 118 39.05 -12.01 -15.06
CA SER A 118 38.19 -11.39 -16.10
C SER A 118 37.81 -9.94 -15.79
N GLY A 119 37.89 -9.55 -14.51
CA GLY A 119 37.42 -8.26 -14.01
C GLY A 119 35.91 -8.25 -13.72
N ASP A 120 35.23 -9.38 -13.87
CA ASP A 120 33.82 -9.54 -13.53
C ASP A 120 33.65 -9.53 -12.00
N ALA A 121 32.61 -8.88 -11.49
CA ALA A 121 32.35 -8.87 -10.05
C ALA A 121 31.23 -9.85 -9.71
N ALA A 122 31.59 -10.98 -9.13
CA ALA A 122 30.65 -11.91 -8.53
C ALA A 122 30.01 -11.28 -7.29
N PHE A 123 28.73 -11.56 -7.07
CA PHE A 123 28.01 -11.07 -5.89
C PHE A 123 26.96 -12.08 -5.42
N THR A 124 26.73 -12.04 -4.11
CA THR A 124 25.58 -12.67 -3.45
C THR A 124 24.84 -11.60 -2.67
N ILE A 125 23.56 -11.45 -2.94
CA ILE A 125 22.68 -10.50 -2.25
C ILE A 125 21.55 -11.23 -1.54
N SER A 126 21.35 -10.89 -0.26
CA SER A 126 20.23 -11.36 0.54
C SER A 126 19.27 -10.20 0.77
N LEU A 127 18.03 -10.39 0.38
CA LEU A 127 16.96 -9.42 0.42
C LEU A 127 15.83 -9.95 1.32
N LYS A 128 15.17 -9.04 2.04
CA LYS A 128 14.04 -9.38 2.89
C LYS A 128 12.85 -8.47 2.56
N GLU A 129 11.66 -9.05 2.47
CA GLU A 129 10.42 -8.29 2.22
C GLU A 129 10.30 -7.12 3.20
N TYR A 130 9.97 -5.94 2.68
CA TYR A 130 9.72 -4.76 3.47
C TYR A 130 8.25 -4.35 3.36
N ILE A 131 7.58 -4.23 4.51
CA ILE A 131 6.19 -3.80 4.60
C ILE A 131 6.13 -2.41 5.20
N THR A 132 5.70 -1.44 4.42
CA THR A 132 5.48 -0.08 4.92
C THR A 132 4.27 -0.06 5.85
N ILE A 133 4.49 0.26 7.12
CA ILE A 133 3.42 0.45 8.09
C ILE A 133 2.98 1.91 8.03
N SER A 134 1.83 2.19 7.42
CA SER A 134 1.22 3.51 7.49
C SER A 134 0.44 3.64 8.81
N TYR A 135 1.00 4.36 9.76
CA TYR A 135 0.27 4.77 10.95
C TYR A 135 -0.69 5.90 10.56
N SER A 136 -1.99 5.62 10.53
CA SER A 136 -2.96 6.71 10.58
C SER A 136 -3.01 7.23 12.02
N GLU A 137 -2.39 8.35 12.30
CA GLU A 137 -2.55 9.07 13.57
C GLU A 137 -4.03 9.38 13.77
N THR A 138 -4.68 8.63 14.63
CA THR A 138 -5.97 9.01 15.15
C THR A 138 -5.73 10.13 16.16
N LYS A 139 -5.84 11.40 15.74
CA LYS A 139 -5.87 12.53 16.69
C LYS A 139 -6.98 12.28 17.71
N LYS A 140 -6.61 11.86 18.91
CA LYS A 140 -7.52 11.73 20.04
C LYS A 140 -8.06 13.13 20.38
N LYS A 141 -9.33 13.39 20.10
CA LYS A 141 -10.06 14.46 20.75
C LYS A 141 -10.33 14.00 22.18
N THR A 142 -9.63 14.59 23.13
CA THR A 142 -9.91 14.48 24.57
C THR A 142 -11.26 15.12 24.86
N SER A 143 -12.28 14.30 25.11
CA SER A 143 -13.42 14.65 25.93
C SER A 143 -13.76 13.43 26.76
N GLY A 144 -13.81 13.60 28.08
CA GLY A 144 -13.95 12.53 29.08
C GLY A 144 -15.20 11.68 28.89
N GLY A 145 -15.04 10.36 28.99
CA GLY A 145 -16.13 9.40 28.95
C GLY A 145 -15.63 7.97 28.77
N LYS A 146 -15.97 7.11 29.68
CA LYS A 146 -15.66 5.71 29.94
C LYS A 146 -15.27 4.83 28.73
N LYS A 147 -14.15 4.07 28.89
CA LYS A 147 -13.62 3.08 27.97
C LYS A 147 -14.58 1.88 27.79
N VAL A 148 -15.05 1.68 26.56
CA VAL A 148 -15.60 0.40 26.11
C VAL A 148 -14.65 -0.18 25.06
N LYS A 149 -14.07 -1.37 25.36
CA LYS A 149 -13.22 -2.12 24.43
C LYS A 149 -14.04 -2.56 23.21
N LYS A 150 -13.73 -2.05 22.01
CA LYS A 150 -14.28 -2.56 20.74
C LYS A 150 -13.29 -3.49 20.06
N LYS A 151 -13.73 -4.72 19.79
CA LYS A 151 -13.04 -5.74 18.99
C LYS A 151 -12.73 -5.21 17.58
N SER A 152 -11.54 -5.54 17.08
CA SER A 152 -11.06 -5.22 15.74
C SER A 152 -11.88 -5.95 14.68
N GLY A 153 -12.64 -5.21 13.89
CA GLY A 153 -13.35 -5.72 12.72
C GLY A 153 -12.56 -5.45 11.43
N LYS A 154 -12.41 -6.48 10.64
CA LYS A 154 -11.78 -6.54 9.31
C LYS A 154 -12.18 -5.35 8.42
N LYS A 155 -11.20 -4.58 7.93
CA LYS A 155 -11.42 -3.44 7.03
C LYS A 155 -11.89 -3.94 5.66
N ARG A 156 -13.15 -3.68 5.32
CA ARG A 156 -13.67 -3.88 3.96
C ARG A 156 -13.13 -2.78 3.04
N ASN A 157 -12.71 -3.16 1.83
CA ASN A 157 -12.32 -2.25 0.74
C ASN A 157 -13.35 -1.12 0.57
N SER A 158 -12.90 0.13 0.66
CA SER A 158 -13.74 1.29 0.42
C SER A 158 -14.00 1.42 -1.08
N LYS A 159 -15.22 1.09 -1.52
CA LYS A 159 -15.74 1.48 -2.83
C LYS A 159 -15.61 3.01 -2.98
N SER A 160 -15.11 3.46 -4.12
CA SER A 160 -15.03 4.88 -4.45
C SER A 160 -16.40 5.55 -4.25
N LYS A 161 -16.46 6.60 -3.43
CA LYS A 161 -17.70 7.31 -3.12
C LYS A 161 -18.21 8.04 -4.36
N LYS A 162 -19.28 7.55 -4.96
CA LYS A 162 -19.90 8.16 -6.12
C LYS A 162 -20.67 9.42 -5.69
N THR A 163 -20.45 10.52 -6.37
CA THR A 163 -21.13 11.80 -6.10
C THR A 163 -22.24 12.01 -7.12
N ILE A 164 -23.46 12.28 -6.65
CA ILE A 164 -24.63 12.54 -7.48
C ILE A 164 -25.18 13.96 -7.23
N LYS A 165 -25.66 14.61 -8.27
CA LYS A 165 -26.38 15.89 -8.16
C LYS A 165 -27.86 15.60 -8.04
N TYR A 166 -28.56 16.22 -7.08
CA TYR A 166 -29.98 16.05 -6.84
C TYR A 166 -30.68 17.42 -6.73
N THR A 167 -31.79 17.60 -7.42
CA THR A 167 -32.61 18.81 -7.30
C THR A 167 -33.79 18.54 -6.39
N VAL A 168 -33.95 19.35 -5.34
CA VAL A 168 -35.02 19.21 -4.34
C VAL A 168 -36.38 19.37 -5.02
N ARG A 169 -37.29 18.44 -4.73
CA ARG A 169 -38.68 18.43 -5.22
C ARG A 169 -39.65 18.89 -4.13
N SER A 170 -40.86 19.20 -4.51
CA SER A 170 -41.95 19.51 -3.55
C SER A 170 -42.14 18.34 -2.56
N GLY A 171 -42.26 18.63 -1.27
CA GLY A 171 -42.43 17.63 -0.21
C GLY A 171 -41.18 16.88 0.23
N ASP A 172 -39.99 17.24 -0.32
CA ASP A 172 -38.73 16.66 0.11
C ASP A 172 -38.27 17.21 1.45
N THR A 173 -37.58 16.35 2.20
CA THR A 173 -36.78 16.71 3.38
C THR A 173 -35.41 16.10 3.28
N LEU A 174 -34.37 16.70 3.91
CA LEU A 174 -33.03 16.15 3.87
C LEU A 174 -32.96 14.70 4.40
N LYS A 175 -33.83 14.35 5.38
CA LYS A 175 -33.92 12.97 5.90
C LYS A 175 -34.48 12.00 4.85
N LYS A 176 -35.54 12.39 4.12
CA LYS A 176 -36.12 11.57 3.02
C LYS A 176 -35.09 11.40 1.88
N ILE A 177 -34.45 12.48 1.45
CA ILE A 177 -33.40 12.46 0.41
C ILE A 177 -32.23 11.58 0.85
N ALA A 178 -31.74 11.72 2.08
CA ALA A 178 -30.65 10.91 2.63
C ALA A 178 -31.02 9.41 2.62
N LYS A 179 -32.22 9.07 3.09
CA LYS A 179 -32.72 7.66 3.10
C LYS A 179 -32.81 7.09 1.68
N SER A 180 -33.36 7.85 0.74
CA SER A 180 -33.54 7.43 -0.66
C SER A 180 -32.20 7.27 -1.41
N LYS A 181 -31.24 8.18 -1.23
CA LYS A 181 -30.01 8.22 -2.03
C LYS A 181 -28.81 7.53 -1.37
N THR A 182 -28.81 7.39 -0.04
CA THR A 182 -27.70 6.79 0.72
C THR A 182 -28.11 5.61 1.59
N GLY A 183 -29.38 5.22 1.56
CA GLY A 183 -29.91 4.13 2.38
C GLY A 183 -30.07 4.46 3.88
N LYS A 184 -29.56 5.61 4.36
CA LYS A 184 -29.58 5.97 5.80
C LYS A 184 -30.00 7.42 6.00
N SER A 185 -31.08 7.65 6.74
CA SER A 185 -31.59 8.99 7.09
C SER A 185 -30.58 9.81 7.95
N ALA A 186 -29.75 9.13 8.73
CA ALA A 186 -28.66 9.75 9.51
C ALA A 186 -27.65 10.54 8.68
N ASN A 187 -27.53 10.26 7.37
CA ASN A 187 -26.67 11.00 6.46
C ASN A 187 -27.19 12.39 6.08
N ALA A 188 -28.38 12.78 6.53
CA ALA A 188 -28.96 14.12 6.30
C ALA A 188 -28.05 15.24 6.81
N SER A 189 -27.40 15.06 7.96
CA SER A 189 -26.43 16.02 8.51
C SER A 189 -25.19 16.19 7.65
N LYS A 190 -24.70 15.11 7.03
CA LYS A 190 -23.56 15.14 6.09
C LYS A 190 -23.93 15.84 4.79
N ILE A 191 -25.14 15.57 4.27
CA ILE A 191 -25.65 16.26 3.09
C ILE A 191 -25.81 17.76 3.37
N TYR A 192 -26.35 18.13 4.54
CA TYR A 192 -26.41 19.52 4.95
C TYR A 192 -25.06 20.20 5.02
N ALA A 193 -24.09 19.59 5.71
CA ALA A 193 -22.75 20.13 5.87
C ALA A 193 -22.06 20.41 4.52
N LYS A 194 -22.22 19.50 3.55
CA LYS A 194 -21.65 19.65 2.20
C LYS A 194 -22.37 20.71 1.36
N ASN A 195 -23.64 20.97 1.60
CA ASN A 195 -24.49 21.88 0.82
C ASN A 195 -24.95 23.11 1.60
N LYS A 196 -24.31 23.41 2.75
CA LYS A 196 -24.73 24.44 3.68
C LYS A 196 -24.93 25.81 2.97
N SER A 197 -24.00 26.24 2.17
CA SER A 197 -24.07 27.54 1.47
C SER A 197 -25.29 27.66 0.55
N VAL A 198 -25.57 26.61 -0.21
CA VAL A 198 -26.70 26.57 -1.18
C VAL A 198 -28.05 26.52 -0.44
N ILE A 199 -28.13 25.71 0.63
CA ILE A 199 -29.36 25.57 1.42
C ILE A 199 -29.67 26.87 2.20
N GLU A 200 -28.67 27.49 2.83
CA GLU A 200 -28.85 28.74 3.56
C GLU A 200 -29.17 29.91 2.60
N LYS A 201 -28.57 29.95 1.42
CA LYS A 201 -28.91 30.94 0.39
C LYS A 201 -30.35 30.77 -0.10
N ALA A 202 -30.81 29.56 -0.29
CA ALA A 202 -32.21 29.29 -0.65
C ALA A 202 -33.16 29.70 0.48
N ALA A 203 -32.85 29.42 1.75
CA ALA A 203 -33.65 29.82 2.89
C ALA A 203 -33.78 31.34 2.98
N LYS A 204 -32.70 32.09 2.79
CA LYS A 204 -32.72 33.56 2.77
C LYS A 204 -33.56 34.11 1.63
N LYS A 205 -33.49 33.51 0.42
CA LYS A 205 -34.31 33.90 -0.72
C LYS A 205 -35.81 33.75 -0.45
N HIS A 206 -36.18 32.80 0.42
CA HIS A 206 -37.57 32.58 0.83
C HIS A 206 -37.93 33.24 2.17
N GLY A 207 -37.23 34.34 2.52
CA GLY A 207 -37.55 35.18 3.69
C GLY A 207 -37.20 34.59 5.05
N ARG A 208 -36.42 33.53 5.11
CA ARG A 208 -35.99 32.94 6.39
C ARG A 208 -34.57 33.37 6.75
N ARG A 209 -34.37 33.65 8.04
CA ARG A 209 -33.06 34.01 8.59
C ARG A 209 -32.04 32.84 8.49
N SER A 210 -32.52 31.59 8.54
CA SER A 210 -31.72 30.37 8.48
C SER A 210 -32.58 29.17 8.05
N SER A 211 -31.94 28.13 7.48
CA SER A 211 -32.57 26.84 7.16
C SER A 211 -32.80 25.95 8.39
N SER A 212 -32.42 26.34 9.60
CA SER A 212 -32.43 25.53 10.81
C SER A 212 -31.72 24.18 10.60
N LYS A 213 -30.45 24.23 10.19
CA LYS A 213 -29.61 23.05 9.90
C LYS A 213 -30.22 22.12 8.82
N GLY A 214 -30.87 22.74 7.79
CA GLY A 214 -31.46 22.00 6.71
C GLY A 214 -32.84 21.42 6.98
N ARG A 215 -33.50 21.86 8.07
CA ARG A 215 -34.91 21.49 8.33
C ARG A 215 -35.82 22.10 7.26
N TYR A 216 -35.50 23.29 6.81
CA TYR A 216 -36.21 23.99 5.73
C TYR A 216 -35.34 23.97 4.47
N ILE A 217 -35.76 23.19 3.47
CA ILE A 217 -35.17 23.15 2.14
C ILE A 217 -36.24 23.49 1.11
N TYR A 218 -35.84 24.07 0.01
CA TYR A 218 -36.78 24.62 -0.96
C TYR A 218 -36.65 23.93 -2.31
N GLN A 219 -37.77 23.74 -2.97
CA GLN A 219 -37.84 23.16 -4.32
C GLN A 219 -36.91 23.89 -5.28
N GLY A 220 -36.27 23.16 -6.18
CA GLY A 220 -35.30 23.70 -7.15
C GLY A 220 -33.88 23.85 -6.61
N THR A 221 -33.63 23.69 -5.28
CA THR A 221 -32.29 23.72 -4.72
C THR A 221 -31.48 22.52 -5.20
N LYS A 222 -30.30 22.77 -5.82
CA LYS A 222 -29.40 21.71 -6.33
C LYS A 222 -28.43 21.27 -5.21
N LEU A 223 -28.50 20.00 -4.82
CA LEU A 223 -27.69 19.39 -3.78
C LEU A 223 -26.66 18.43 -4.36
N VAL A 224 -25.48 18.38 -3.77
CA VAL A 224 -24.41 17.41 -4.08
C VAL A 224 -24.37 16.35 -2.98
N ILE A 225 -24.68 15.10 -3.35
CA ILE A 225 -24.81 13.98 -2.42
C ILE A 225 -23.71 12.96 -2.70
N THR A 226 -23.02 12.50 -1.67
CA THR A 226 -22.01 11.42 -1.76
C THR A 226 -22.68 10.12 -1.32
N VAL A 227 -22.66 9.11 -2.19
CA VAL A 227 -23.29 7.79 -2.01
C VAL A 227 -22.20 6.73 -1.76
#